data_9af230953f88ce77e9225492ea778f59
#
_entry.id   9af230953f88ce77e9225492ea778f59
#
_cell.length_a   1.000
_cell.length_b   1.000
_cell.length_c   1.000
_cell.angle_alpha   90.00
_cell.angle_beta   90.00
_cell.angle_gamma   90.00
#
_symmetry.space_group_name_H-M   'P 1'
#
loop_
_entity.id
_entity.type
_entity.pdbx_description
1 polymer ?
#
loop_
_entity_poly.entity_id
_entity_poly.type
_entity_poly.pdbx_seq_one_letter_code
_entity_poly.pdbx_strand_id
1 'polypeptide(L)'
;MAAPFPFAALPQRTRRRRNMTRKHQKTLEIPTPLRDDGTTEVIPQEARIMSPTTTPAAAPRRLTAQDFKTLGLSALGGALEFYDFIIFVFFASVIGHLFFPPDMPDWLVTIQTFGIFAAGYLVRPIGGIVLAHFGDMFGRKRVFAFSIMLMALSTLGMAAMPTYATIGIAAPILLILMRVLQGAAIGGEVPGAWTFVAEHVPFRRVGFACGFLCSGLTLGILLGSFIATIINSAFTPEDVAAYAWRIPFFLGGIFGLVAVYLRRWLQETPIFAEMKQSRSLMRELPLKAVLRDYPRGVIISMLLTWILSAGIVVTTLMTATFLQKLYGYTAQQSLAATSFGTLFLIFGTAAAGAIVDRVGSGRFFIVASIFFGAATFAFYTYAATSLTVLFVLYAIMGLSVGLVGAVPYVMVRAFPARVRFTGLSFSYNVSYAIFGGLTPLAVASLLPLNPMAHAYYLLFIAALAFALGVYLLVKGDTVEAEVGIEELNQRLAAGA
;
A
#
# COMPACT_ATOMS: atom_id res chain seq x y z
N MET A 1 -24.15 49.95 28.80
CA MET A 1 -24.00 49.67 30.23
C MET A 1 -23.78 48.17 30.40
N ALA A 2 -22.56 47.73 30.56
CA ALA A 2 -22.12 46.47 31.18
C ALA A 2 -20.60 46.54 31.29
N ALA A 3 -20.09 46.41 32.49
CA ALA A 3 -18.71 46.62 32.87
C ALA A 3 -17.80 45.41 32.49
N PRO A 4 -16.47 45.60 32.35
CA PRO A 4 -15.53 44.53 32.04
C PRO A 4 -15.02 43.87 33.32
N PHE A 5 -14.84 42.52 33.25
CA PHE A 5 -14.20 41.71 34.27
C PHE A 5 -12.65 41.78 34.17
N PRO A 6 -11.91 41.73 35.29
CA PRO A 6 -10.48 41.96 35.34
C PRO A 6 -9.66 40.69 35.04
N PHE A 7 -8.54 40.88 34.32
CA PHE A 7 -7.44 39.94 34.12
C PHE A 7 -6.73 39.62 35.44
N ALA A 8 -6.69 38.37 35.83
CA ALA A 8 -5.85 37.89 36.92
C ALA A 8 -4.45 37.48 36.39
N ALA A 9 -3.43 38.14 36.96
CA ALA A 9 -2.02 37.93 36.67
C ALA A 9 -1.53 36.59 37.22
N LEU A 10 -0.82 35.79 36.39
CA LEU A 10 -0.07 34.61 36.81
C LEU A 10 1.34 35.00 37.28
N PRO A 11 1.89 34.39 38.35
CA PRO A 11 3.19 34.75 38.90
C PRO A 11 4.35 34.17 38.08
N GLN A 12 5.36 35.03 37.87
CA GLN A 12 6.65 34.67 37.28
C GLN A 12 7.42 33.70 38.19
N ARG A 13 7.77 32.50 37.68
CA ARG A 13 8.71 31.56 38.29
C ARG A 13 10.14 31.93 37.90
N THR A 14 10.84 32.48 38.84
CA THR A 14 12.29 32.75 38.83
C THR A 14 13.13 31.52 38.54
N ARG A 15 14.01 31.62 37.54
CA ARG A 15 15.09 30.65 37.24
C ARG A 15 16.12 30.70 38.39
N ARG A 16 16.17 29.67 39.23
CA ARG A 16 17.32 29.37 40.06
C ARG A 16 18.26 28.40 39.32
N ARG A 17 19.39 28.91 38.82
CA ARG A 17 20.56 28.12 38.46
C ARG A 17 21.10 27.54 39.78
N ARG A 18 21.13 26.20 39.88
CA ARG A 18 21.93 25.48 40.88
C ARG A 18 23.13 24.89 40.17
N ASN A 19 24.31 25.48 40.44
CA ASN A 19 25.62 24.84 40.31
C ASN A 19 25.65 23.65 41.24
N MET A 20 25.85 22.45 40.74
CA MET A 20 26.28 21.30 41.53
C MET A 20 27.67 20.90 41.09
N THR A 21 28.58 21.16 41.99
CA THR A 21 29.99 20.81 42.02
C THR A 21 30.18 19.30 41.95
N ARG A 22 31.19 18.91 41.15
CA ARG A 22 31.86 17.61 41.17
C ARG A 22 32.16 17.18 42.59
N LYS A 23 31.70 16.00 43.05
CA LYS A 23 32.40 15.17 44.04
C LYS A 23 31.90 13.73 43.98
N HIS A 24 32.89 12.80 44.03
CA HIS A 24 32.81 11.34 44.26
C HIS A 24 32.43 10.43 43.09
N GLN A 25 33.42 10.17 42.23
CA GLN A 25 33.65 8.83 41.69
C GLN A 25 34.13 7.92 42.85
N LYS A 26 33.27 7.06 43.35
CA LYS A 26 33.67 5.88 44.12
C LYS A 26 33.84 4.73 43.14
N THR A 27 35.10 4.36 42.92
CA THR A 27 35.51 3.08 42.31
C THR A 27 35.00 1.95 43.18
N LEU A 28 34.13 1.12 42.69
CA LEU A 28 33.78 -0.18 43.27
C LEU A 28 34.91 -1.15 42.93
N GLU A 29 35.77 -1.40 43.89
CA GLU A 29 36.73 -2.52 43.86
C GLU A 29 35.94 -3.83 44.02
N ILE A 30 36.02 -4.70 43.04
CA ILE A 30 35.56 -6.08 43.13
C ILE A 30 36.67 -6.90 43.80
N PRO A 31 36.43 -7.59 44.91
CA PRO A 31 37.49 -8.42 45.54
C PRO A 31 37.72 -9.66 44.66
N THR A 32 38.96 -9.81 44.22
CA THR A 32 39.51 -11.03 43.62
C THR A 32 39.70 -12.11 44.67
N PRO A 33 39.32 -13.37 44.44
CA PRO A 33 39.65 -14.46 45.37
C PRO A 33 41.15 -14.77 45.31
N LEU A 34 41.79 -14.76 46.46
CA LEU A 34 43.16 -15.19 46.66
C LEU A 34 43.29 -16.70 46.35
N ARG A 35 44.16 -17.04 45.42
CA ARG A 35 44.65 -18.40 45.23
C ARG A 35 45.94 -18.62 45.96
N ASP A 36 46.01 -19.69 46.71
CA ASP A 36 47.00 -20.05 47.72
C ASP A 36 48.21 -20.82 47.12
N ASP A 37 48.93 -20.19 46.19
CA ASP A 37 50.17 -20.78 45.66
C ASP A 37 51.15 -19.75 45.13
N GLY A 38 51.71 -19.00 45.99
CA GLY A 38 52.96 -18.21 46.05
C GLY A 38 53.82 -18.02 44.77
N THR A 39 53.24 -18.00 43.52
CA THR A 39 54.01 -17.71 42.33
C THR A 39 53.46 -16.48 41.63
N THR A 40 54.22 -15.39 41.66
CA THR A 40 54.01 -14.16 40.90
C THR A 40 54.31 -14.42 39.40
N GLU A 41 53.31 -14.70 38.57
CA GLU A 41 53.47 -14.74 37.15
C GLU A 41 53.48 -13.29 36.64
N VAL A 42 54.62 -12.83 36.15
CA VAL A 42 54.79 -11.53 35.48
C VAL A 42 54.12 -11.63 34.11
N ILE A 43 52.90 -11.08 33.99
CA ILE A 43 52.22 -10.94 32.68
C ILE A 43 53.03 -9.94 31.84
N PRO A 44 53.50 -10.32 30.63
CA PRO A 44 54.21 -9.40 29.75
C PRO A 44 53.32 -8.24 29.35
N GLN A 45 53.78 -7.03 29.50
CA GLN A 45 53.13 -5.75 29.19
C GLN A 45 53.04 -5.48 27.65
N GLU A 46 52.68 -6.49 26.87
CA GLU A 46 52.40 -6.40 25.43
C GLU A 46 50.97 -6.85 25.07
N ALA A 47 50.00 -6.53 25.92
CA ALA A 47 48.64 -6.43 25.43
C ALA A 47 48.53 -5.13 24.63
N ARG A 48 49.10 -5.11 23.42
CA ARG A 48 48.82 -4.11 22.40
C ARG A 48 47.31 -3.93 22.37
N ILE A 49 46.86 -2.72 22.63
CA ILE A 49 45.54 -2.22 22.28
C ILE A 49 45.37 -2.54 20.78
N MET A 50 44.75 -3.67 20.48
CA MET A 50 44.29 -3.94 19.13
C MET A 50 43.28 -2.85 18.83
N SER A 51 43.70 -1.83 18.10
CA SER A 51 42.79 -0.92 17.43
C SER A 51 41.71 -1.78 16.74
N PRO A 52 40.42 -1.45 16.89
CA PRO A 52 39.41 -2.22 16.20
C PRO A 52 39.77 -2.17 14.72
N THR A 53 40.21 -3.28 14.17
CA THR A 53 40.35 -3.47 12.74
C THR A 53 38.98 -3.18 12.17
N THR A 54 38.83 -2.00 11.60
CA THR A 54 37.67 -1.67 10.75
C THR A 54 37.66 -2.68 9.62
N THR A 55 36.91 -3.76 9.83
CA THR A 55 36.60 -4.69 8.75
C THR A 55 35.96 -3.84 7.63
N PRO A 56 36.51 -3.84 6.41
CA PRO A 56 35.95 -3.05 5.32
C PRO A 56 34.48 -3.41 5.22
N ALA A 57 33.59 -2.40 5.25
CA ALA A 57 32.15 -2.60 5.10
C ALA A 57 31.96 -3.48 3.84
N ALA A 58 31.36 -4.66 4.03
CA ALA A 58 31.17 -5.62 2.94
C ALA A 58 30.48 -4.90 1.78
N ALA A 59 31.01 -5.06 0.58
CA ALA A 59 30.46 -4.41 -0.61
C ALA A 59 28.98 -4.73 -0.73
N PRO A 60 28.11 -3.76 -1.05
CA PRO A 60 26.67 -3.97 -1.08
C PRO A 60 26.31 -5.12 -2.02
N ARG A 61 25.63 -6.13 -1.50
CA ARG A 61 25.19 -7.31 -2.26
C ARG A 61 24.42 -6.86 -3.52
N ARG A 62 24.76 -7.42 -4.68
CA ARG A 62 24.00 -7.23 -5.90
C ARG A 62 22.76 -8.12 -5.91
N LEU A 63 21.70 -7.70 -6.63
CA LEU A 63 20.52 -8.54 -6.85
C LEU A 63 20.93 -9.81 -7.62
N THR A 64 20.49 -10.96 -7.13
CA THR A 64 20.72 -12.27 -7.72
C THR A 64 19.54 -12.71 -8.59
N ALA A 65 19.71 -13.73 -9.43
CA ALA A 65 18.63 -14.33 -10.20
C ALA A 65 17.49 -14.86 -9.29
N GLN A 66 17.82 -15.32 -8.07
CA GLN A 66 16.84 -15.78 -7.10
C GLN A 66 15.99 -14.62 -6.57
N ASP A 67 16.60 -13.43 -6.35
CA ASP A 67 15.85 -12.23 -5.94
C ASP A 67 14.85 -11.82 -7.03
N PHE A 68 15.26 -11.81 -8.30
CA PHE A 68 14.36 -11.53 -9.42
C PHE A 68 13.24 -12.56 -9.56
N LYS A 69 13.52 -13.85 -9.33
CA LYS A 69 12.48 -14.90 -9.30
C LYS A 69 11.47 -14.65 -8.18
N THR A 70 11.94 -14.30 -6.99
CA THR A 70 11.08 -14.00 -5.83
C THR A 70 10.22 -12.76 -6.09
N LEU A 71 10.82 -11.68 -6.62
CA LEU A 71 10.11 -10.46 -7.01
C LEU A 71 9.06 -10.74 -8.09
N GLY A 72 9.43 -11.51 -9.13
CA GLY A 72 8.52 -11.86 -10.23
C GLY A 72 7.32 -12.69 -9.77
N LEU A 73 7.55 -13.73 -8.93
CA LEU A 73 6.47 -14.54 -8.37
C LEU A 73 5.55 -13.73 -7.45
N SER A 74 6.12 -12.83 -6.63
CA SER A 74 5.33 -11.95 -5.76
C SER A 74 4.50 -10.95 -6.58
N ALA A 75 5.09 -10.34 -7.61
CA ALA A 75 4.43 -9.40 -8.49
C ALA A 75 3.30 -10.06 -9.30
N LEU A 76 3.55 -11.25 -9.86
CA LEU A 76 2.55 -12.00 -10.61
C LEU A 76 1.38 -12.46 -9.72
N GLY A 77 1.68 -13.01 -8.53
CA GLY A 77 0.64 -13.36 -7.56
C GLY A 77 -0.22 -12.17 -7.19
N GLY A 78 0.41 -11.04 -6.86
CA GLY A 78 -0.29 -9.80 -6.56
C GLY A 78 -1.11 -9.25 -7.75
N ALA A 79 -0.64 -9.42 -8.99
CA ALA A 79 -1.39 -9.03 -10.19
C ALA A 79 -2.71 -9.80 -10.31
N LEU A 80 -2.68 -11.12 -10.13
CA LEU A 80 -3.87 -11.96 -10.25
C LEU A 80 -4.89 -11.67 -9.15
N GLU A 81 -4.43 -11.42 -7.91
CA GLU A 81 -5.26 -11.04 -6.78
C GLU A 81 -5.88 -9.64 -6.97
N PHE A 82 -5.08 -8.71 -7.48
CA PHE A 82 -5.55 -7.33 -7.70
C PHE A 82 -6.57 -7.24 -8.83
N TYR A 83 -6.38 -8.03 -9.89
CA TYR A 83 -7.39 -8.21 -10.93
C TYR A 83 -8.74 -8.62 -10.35
N ASP A 84 -8.74 -9.65 -9.51
CA ASP A 84 -9.93 -10.23 -8.91
C ASP A 84 -10.75 -9.21 -8.10
N PHE A 85 -10.07 -8.36 -7.36
CA PHE A 85 -10.72 -7.30 -6.59
C PHE A 85 -11.22 -6.13 -7.45
N ILE A 86 -10.50 -5.77 -8.51
CA ILE A 86 -10.71 -4.55 -9.28
C ILE A 86 -11.70 -4.72 -10.44
N ILE A 87 -11.86 -5.92 -10.97
CA ILE A 87 -12.72 -6.17 -12.13
C ILE A 87 -14.17 -5.67 -11.94
N PHE A 88 -14.66 -5.68 -10.70
CA PHE A 88 -15.95 -5.13 -10.33
C PHE A 88 -16.15 -3.68 -10.79
N VAL A 89 -15.12 -2.83 -10.65
CA VAL A 89 -15.22 -1.40 -10.96
C VAL A 89 -15.38 -1.17 -12.45
N PHE A 90 -14.71 -1.97 -13.28
CA PHE A 90 -14.81 -1.85 -14.75
C PHE A 90 -16.18 -2.26 -15.29
N PHE A 91 -16.93 -3.05 -14.54
CA PHE A 91 -18.31 -3.44 -14.84
C PHE A 91 -19.34 -2.73 -13.93
N ALA A 92 -18.94 -1.70 -13.18
CA ALA A 92 -19.80 -1.03 -12.20
C ALA A 92 -21.11 -0.51 -12.82
N SER A 93 -21.08 0.04 -14.04
CA SER A 93 -22.27 0.51 -14.73
C SER A 93 -23.25 -0.63 -15.05
N VAL A 94 -22.73 -1.73 -15.61
CA VAL A 94 -23.54 -2.92 -15.96
C VAL A 94 -24.10 -3.57 -14.69
N ILE A 95 -23.26 -3.76 -13.67
CA ILE A 95 -23.67 -4.34 -12.38
C ILE A 95 -24.75 -3.48 -11.72
N GLY A 96 -24.61 -2.15 -11.77
CA GLY A 96 -25.60 -1.24 -11.24
C GLY A 96 -27.00 -1.50 -11.81
N HIS A 97 -27.13 -1.56 -13.13
CA HIS A 97 -28.41 -1.82 -13.77
C HIS A 97 -28.94 -3.24 -13.60
N LEU A 98 -28.09 -4.21 -13.34
CA LEU A 98 -28.48 -5.61 -13.15
C LEU A 98 -28.89 -5.97 -11.72
N PHE A 99 -28.35 -5.27 -10.73
CA PHE A 99 -28.49 -5.64 -9.32
C PHE A 99 -29.36 -4.68 -8.51
N PHE A 100 -29.84 -3.57 -9.11
CA PHE A 100 -30.75 -2.62 -8.47
C PHE A 100 -32.08 -2.54 -9.22
N PRO A 101 -33.15 -1.98 -8.59
CA PRO A 101 -34.45 -1.80 -9.20
C PRO A 101 -34.35 -0.99 -10.52
N PRO A 102 -35.08 -1.38 -11.60
CA PRO A 102 -34.99 -0.71 -12.88
C PRO A 102 -35.57 0.71 -12.90
N ASP A 103 -36.40 1.06 -11.95
CA ASP A 103 -37.02 2.38 -11.74
C ASP A 103 -36.14 3.35 -10.94
N MET A 104 -34.97 2.87 -10.47
CA MET A 104 -34.03 3.69 -9.67
C MET A 104 -33.32 4.70 -10.57
N PRO A 105 -33.22 6.00 -10.16
CA PRO A 105 -32.45 7.01 -10.90
C PRO A 105 -30.97 6.64 -11.06
N ASP A 106 -30.39 6.87 -12.23
CA ASP A 106 -29.00 6.49 -12.57
C ASP A 106 -27.94 7.03 -11.59
N TRP A 107 -28.15 8.24 -11.07
CA TRP A 107 -27.23 8.81 -10.08
C TRP A 107 -27.22 8.00 -8.77
N LEU A 108 -28.40 7.49 -8.35
CA LEU A 108 -28.54 6.69 -7.14
C LEU A 108 -27.97 5.28 -7.34
N VAL A 109 -28.23 4.66 -8.52
CA VAL A 109 -27.61 3.40 -8.93
C VAL A 109 -26.08 3.51 -8.86
N THR A 110 -25.53 4.60 -9.38
CA THR A 110 -24.07 4.86 -9.38
C THR A 110 -23.54 4.98 -7.96
N ILE A 111 -24.19 5.75 -7.09
CA ILE A 111 -23.80 5.91 -5.68
C ILE A 111 -23.85 4.58 -4.94
N GLN A 112 -24.92 3.80 -5.11
CA GLN A 112 -25.07 2.51 -4.45
C GLN A 112 -24.04 1.48 -4.94
N THR A 113 -23.73 1.45 -6.23
CA THR A 113 -22.73 0.57 -6.80
C THR A 113 -21.33 0.89 -6.25
N PHE A 114 -20.97 2.17 -6.17
CA PHE A 114 -19.71 2.57 -5.50
C PHE A 114 -19.76 2.38 -3.99
N GLY A 115 -20.94 2.45 -3.36
CA GLY A 115 -21.14 2.09 -1.96
C GLY A 115 -20.83 0.61 -1.68
N ILE A 116 -21.27 -0.29 -2.56
CA ILE A 116 -20.91 -1.73 -2.50
C ILE A 116 -19.39 -1.92 -2.68
N PHE A 117 -18.77 -1.19 -3.60
CA PHE A 117 -17.32 -1.20 -3.74
C PHE A 117 -16.62 -0.72 -2.45
N ALA A 118 -17.10 0.37 -1.86
CA ALA A 118 -16.58 0.91 -0.59
C ALA A 118 -16.71 -0.08 0.56
N ALA A 119 -17.81 -0.85 0.63
CA ALA A 119 -18.00 -1.88 1.66
C ALA A 119 -16.87 -2.91 1.69
N GLY A 120 -16.37 -3.33 0.51
CA GLY A 120 -15.19 -4.18 0.38
C GLY A 120 -13.93 -3.57 0.99
N TYR A 121 -13.73 -2.26 0.86
CA TYR A 121 -12.58 -1.58 1.48
C TYR A 121 -12.74 -1.36 2.98
N LEU A 122 -13.94 -1.01 3.44
CA LEU A 122 -14.21 -0.72 4.86
C LEU A 122 -13.99 -1.94 5.76
N VAL A 123 -14.16 -3.14 5.23
CA VAL A 123 -13.98 -4.39 5.99
C VAL A 123 -12.51 -4.84 6.06
N ARG A 124 -11.62 -4.34 5.18
CA ARG A 124 -10.20 -4.74 5.13
C ARG A 124 -9.46 -4.67 6.48
N PRO A 125 -9.58 -3.60 7.29
CA PRO A 125 -8.92 -3.55 8.60
C PRO A 125 -9.36 -4.69 9.52
N ILE A 126 -10.66 -4.99 9.55
CA ILE A 126 -11.24 -6.07 10.37
C ILE A 126 -10.75 -7.42 9.87
N GLY A 127 -10.86 -7.66 8.55
CA GLY A 127 -10.37 -8.89 7.92
C GLY A 127 -8.87 -9.12 8.19
N GLY A 128 -8.04 -8.07 8.06
CA GLY A 128 -6.62 -8.14 8.34
C GLY A 128 -6.30 -8.53 9.78
N ILE A 129 -7.03 -7.98 10.78
CA ILE A 129 -6.85 -8.31 12.20
C ILE A 129 -7.27 -9.77 12.47
N VAL A 130 -8.44 -10.19 11.98
CA VAL A 130 -8.98 -11.54 12.17
C VAL A 130 -8.05 -12.57 11.53
N LEU A 131 -7.64 -12.36 10.28
CA LEU A 131 -6.74 -13.28 9.58
C LEU A 131 -5.35 -13.32 10.22
N ALA A 132 -4.83 -12.19 10.72
CA ALA A 132 -3.57 -12.18 11.45
C ALA A 132 -3.65 -13.01 12.74
N HIS A 133 -4.73 -12.90 13.50
CA HIS A 133 -4.96 -13.71 14.70
C HIS A 133 -4.95 -15.21 14.40
N PHE A 134 -5.71 -15.64 13.39
CA PHE A 134 -5.69 -17.04 12.95
C PHE A 134 -4.32 -17.46 12.36
N GLY A 135 -3.59 -16.52 11.73
CA GLY A 135 -2.24 -16.76 11.23
C GLY A 135 -1.24 -17.10 12.31
N ASP A 136 -1.36 -16.45 13.46
CA ASP A 136 -0.51 -16.72 14.62
C ASP A 136 -0.88 -18.05 15.30
N MET A 137 -2.17 -18.47 15.24
CA MET A 137 -2.65 -19.73 15.83
C MET A 137 -2.37 -20.96 14.93
N PHE A 138 -2.68 -20.87 13.62
CA PHE A 138 -2.68 -22.03 12.70
C PHE A 138 -1.51 -22.01 11.71
N GLY A 139 -0.69 -20.97 11.75
CA GLY A 139 0.44 -20.75 10.85
C GLY A 139 0.09 -19.86 9.64
N ARG A 140 0.96 -18.90 9.35
CA ARG A 140 0.74 -17.84 8.33
C ARG A 140 0.43 -18.42 6.94
N LYS A 141 1.17 -19.46 6.49
CA LYS A 141 0.97 -20.08 5.18
C LYS A 141 -0.44 -20.61 4.97
N ARG A 142 -1.06 -21.23 6.00
CA ARG A 142 -2.42 -21.79 5.92
C ARG A 142 -3.48 -20.68 5.81
N VAL A 143 -3.32 -19.63 6.61
CA VAL A 143 -4.25 -18.49 6.60
C VAL A 143 -4.14 -17.70 5.30
N PHE A 144 -2.93 -17.53 4.76
CA PHE A 144 -2.75 -16.96 3.42
C PHE A 144 -3.46 -17.76 2.33
N ALA A 145 -3.31 -19.07 2.33
CA ALA A 145 -4.00 -19.95 1.35
C ALA A 145 -5.53 -19.85 1.50
N PHE A 146 -6.02 -19.73 2.75
CA PHE A 146 -7.44 -19.55 3.05
C PHE A 146 -7.95 -18.19 2.55
N SER A 147 -7.22 -17.08 2.77
CA SER A 147 -7.65 -15.75 2.33
C SER A 147 -7.79 -15.67 0.80
N ILE A 148 -6.80 -16.18 0.06
CA ILE A 148 -6.87 -16.20 -1.41
C ILE A 148 -8.01 -17.10 -1.90
N MET A 149 -8.19 -18.26 -1.27
CA MET A 149 -9.31 -19.15 -1.60
C MET A 149 -10.65 -18.47 -1.34
N LEU A 150 -10.80 -17.78 -0.21
CA LEU A 150 -12.01 -17.01 0.13
C LEU A 150 -12.28 -15.92 -0.92
N MET A 151 -11.23 -15.20 -1.38
CA MET A 151 -11.35 -14.19 -2.41
C MET A 151 -11.79 -14.80 -3.75
N ALA A 152 -11.14 -15.87 -4.20
CA ALA A 152 -11.47 -16.55 -5.44
C ALA A 152 -12.91 -17.12 -5.44
N LEU A 153 -13.34 -17.72 -4.32
CA LEU A 153 -14.71 -18.24 -4.17
C LEU A 153 -15.73 -17.12 -4.17
N SER A 154 -15.44 -15.96 -3.56
CA SER A 154 -16.34 -14.81 -3.57
C SER A 154 -16.52 -14.26 -4.99
N THR A 155 -15.46 -14.22 -5.78
CA THR A 155 -15.50 -13.77 -7.19
C THR A 155 -16.24 -14.77 -8.08
N LEU A 156 -16.03 -16.07 -7.91
CA LEU A 156 -16.83 -17.09 -8.57
C LEU A 156 -18.31 -17.01 -8.17
N GLY A 157 -18.59 -16.72 -6.89
CA GLY A 157 -19.94 -16.45 -6.39
C GLY A 157 -20.59 -15.30 -7.12
N MET A 158 -19.87 -14.18 -7.36
CA MET A 158 -20.37 -13.07 -8.15
C MET A 158 -20.65 -13.48 -9.61
N ALA A 159 -19.78 -14.28 -10.23
CA ALA A 159 -20.01 -14.78 -11.59
C ALA A 159 -21.29 -15.63 -11.72
N ALA A 160 -21.61 -16.41 -10.68
CA ALA A 160 -22.78 -17.31 -10.65
C ALA A 160 -24.07 -16.63 -10.14
N MET A 161 -23.98 -15.39 -9.64
CA MET A 161 -25.07 -14.74 -8.93
C MET A 161 -26.26 -14.42 -9.85
N PRO A 162 -27.52 -14.69 -9.40
CA PRO A 162 -28.72 -14.22 -10.10
C PRO A 162 -28.89 -12.71 -9.93
N THR A 163 -29.51 -12.07 -10.92
CA THR A 163 -29.73 -10.61 -10.96
C THR A 163 -30.98 -10.19 -10.19
N TYR A 164 -31.21 -8.87 -10.06
CA TYR A 164 -32.41 -8.30 -9.43
C TYR A 164 -33.70 -8.80 -10.07
N ALA A 165 -33.74 -8.96 -11.41
CA ALA A 165 -34.89 -9.46 -12.13
C ALA A 165 -35.31 -10.89 -11.70
N THR A 166 -34.39 -11.68 -11.14
CA THR A 166 -34.64 -13.07 -10.74
C THR A 166 -34.98 -13.19 -9.25
N ILE A 167 -34.22 -12.49 -8.37
CA ILE A 167 -34.32 -12.66 -6.91
C ILE A 167 -34.63 -11.36 -6.15
N GLY A 168 -34.94 -10.27 -6.87
CA GLY A 168 -35.28 -8.98 -6.25
C GLY A 168 -34.20 -8.44 -5.32
N ILE A 169 -34.63 -7.92 -4.17
CA ILE A 169 -33.74 -7.27 -3.18
C ILE A 169 -32.63 -8.19 -2.63
N ALA A 170 -32.77 -9.49 -2.75
CA ALA A 170 -31.71 -10.41 -2.35
C ALA A 170 -30.44 -10.26 -3.21
N ALA A 171 -30.57 -9.80 -4.47
CA ALA A 171 -29.43 -9.63 -5.36
C ALA A 171 -28.39 -8.61 -4.86
N PRO A 172 -28.73 -7.35 -4.53
CA PRO A 172 -27.77 -6.40 -3.98
C PRO A 172 -27.23 -6.83 -2.61
N ILE A 173 -28.05 -7.50 -1.76
CA ILE A 173 -27.60 -8.01 -0.46
C ILE A 173 -26.51 -9.08 -0.63
N LEU A 174 -26.71 -10.04 -1.54
CA LEU A 174 -25.71 -11.04 -1.85
C LEU A 174 -24.45 -10.43 -2.45
N LEU A 175 -24.61 -9.40 -3.31
CA LEU A 175 -23.49 -8.69 -3.91
C LEU A 175 -22.63 -7.98 -2.84
N ILE A 176 -23.25 -7.31 -1.87
CA ILE A 176 -22.55 -6.73 -0.71
C ILE A 176 -21.83 -7.82 0.06
N LEU A 177 -22.50 -8.96 0.34
CA LEU A 177 -21.88 -10.07 1.07
C LEU A 177 -20.62 -10.57 0.36
N MET A 178 -20.66 -10.79 -0.96
CA MET A 178 -19.48 -11.22 -1.73
C MET A 178 -18.36 -10.18 -1.66
N ARG A 179 -18.67 -8.88 -1.73
CA ARG A 179 -17.68 -7.80 -1.62
C ARG A 179 -17.07 -7.69 -0.23
N VAL A 180 -17.86 -7.90 0.82
CA VAL A 180 -17.39 -7.96 2.21
C VAL A 180 -16.42 -9.13 2.42
N LEU A 181 -16.73 -10.31 1.87
CA LEU A 181 -15.86 -11.50 1.94
C LEU A 181 -14.55 -11.26 1.18
N GLN A 182 -14.59 -10.69 -0.03
CA GLN A 182 -13.39 -10.29 -0.77
C GLN A 182 -12.54 -9.27 0.00
N GLY A 183 -13.18 -8.22 0.55
CA GLY A 183 -12.50 -7.19 1.32
C GLY A 183 -11.84 -7.73 2.59
N ALA A 184 -12.50 -8.62 3.31
CA ALA A 184 -11.93 -9.29 4.47
C ALA A 184 -10.70 -10.14 4.10
N ALA A 185 -10.74 -10.83 2.96
CA ALA A 185 -9.66 -11.67 2.47
C ALA A 185 -8.38 -10.87 2.17
N ILE A 186 -8.49 -9.75 1.45
CA ILE A 186 -7.33 -8.98 0.94
C ILE A 186 -6.58 -8.16 2.01
N GLY A 187 -7.15 -8.00 3.22
CA GLY A 187 -6.64 -7.07 4.25
C GLY A 187 -5.17 -7.27 4.69
N GLY A 188 -4.63 -8.48 4.63
CA GLY A 188 -3.25 -8.78 5.05
C GLY A 188 -2.23 -8.88 3.91
N GLU A 189 -2.65 -8.91 2.66
CA GLU A 189 -1.80 -9.35 1.54
C GLU A 189 -0.81 -8.30 1.05
N VAL A 190 -1.29 -7.11 0.69
CA VAL A 190 -0.43 -6.06 0.08
C VAL A 190 0.67 -5.57 1.03
N PRO A 191 0.39 -5.22 2.31
CA PRO A 191 1.44 -4.86 3.28
C PRO A 191 2.43 -5.99 3.54
N GLY A 192 1.93 -7.24 3.58
CA GLY A 192 2.76 -8.43 3.72
C GLY A 192 3.71 -8.61 2.55
N ALA A 193 3.24 -8.41 1.32
CA ALA A 193 4.05 -8.50 0.12
C ALA A 193 5.15 -7.42 0.06
N TRP A 194 4.86 -6.16 0.45
CA TRP A 194 5.88 -5.11 0.54
C TRP A 194 6.94 -5.41 1.60
N THR A 195 6.52 -5.86 2.79
CA THR A 195 7.46 -6.29 3.84
C THR A 195 8.33 -7.44 3.33
N PHE A 196 7.70 -8.43 2.69
CA PHE A 196 8.39 -9.61 2.15
C PHE A 196 9.45 -9.23 1.13
N VAL A 197 9.14 -8.42 0.11
CA VAL A 197 10.13 -8.04 -0.91
C VAL A 197 11.21 -7.13 -0.34
N ALA A 198 10.87 -6.22 0.57
CA ALA A 198 11.84 -5.33 1.21
C ALA A 198 12.88 -6.09 2.05
N GLU A 199 12.48 -7.21 2.67
CA GLU A 199 13.35 -8.06 3.48
C GLU A 199 14.19 -9.06 2.68
N HIS A 200 13.89 -9.26 1.39
CA HIS A 200 14.65 -10.15 0.51
C HIS A 200 15.77 -9.46 -0.28
N VAL A 201 15.68 -8.12 -0.43
CA VAL A 201 16.61 -7.36 -1.26
C VAL A 201 17.60 -6.54 -0.42
N PRO A 202 18.77 -6.18 -0.99
CA PRO A 202 19.69 -5.25 -0.33
C PRO A 202 19.02 -3.91 -0.03
N PHE A 203 19.37 -3.30 1.12
CA PHE A 203 18.81 -2.03 1.59
C PHE A 203 18.75 -0.91 0.53
N ARG A 204 19.80 -0.80 -0.29
CA ARG A 204 19.89 0.19 -1.40
C ARG A 204 18.97 -0.11 -2.59
N ARG A 205 18.21 -1.20 -2.57
CA ARG A 205 17.31 -1.65 -3.65
C ARG A 205 15.87 -1.86 -3.18
N VAL A 206 15.55 -1.44 -1.97
CA VAL A 206 14.20 -1.55 -1.39
C VAL A 206 13.18 -0.76 -2.21
N GLY A 207 13.53 0.44 -2.68
CA GLY A 207 12.66 1.23 -3.54
C GLY A 207 12.36 0.53 -4.87
N PHE A 208 13.38 -0.01 -5.53
CA PHE A 208 13.21 -0.80 -6.74
C PHE A 208 12.30 -2.01 -6.52
N ALA A 209 12.52 -2.79 -5.45
CA ALA A 209 11.73 -3.98 -5.15
C ALA A 209 10.25 -3.64 -4.87
N CYS A 210 10.00 -2.58 -4.07
CA CYS A 210 8.66 -2.10 -3.78
C CYS A 210 7.95 -1.55 -5.03
N GLY A 211 8.66 -0.76 -5.86
CA GLY A 211 8.13 -0.21 -7.11
C GLY A 211 7.85 -1.31 -8.14
N PHE A 212 8.70 -2.32 -8.24
CA PHE A 212 8.49 -3.49 -9.09
C PHE A 212 7.25 -4.29 -8.64
N LEU A 213 7.06 -4.49 -7.34
CA LEU A 213 5.85 -5.13 -6.81
C LEU A 213 4.60 -4.28 -7.11
N CYS A 214 4.67 -2.94 -6.96
CA CYS A 214 3.57 -2.05 -7.34
C CYS A 214 3.25 -2.15 -8.83
N SER A 215 4.26 -2.31 -9.70
CA SER A 215 4.05 -2.56 -11.13
C SER A 215 3.29 -3.87 -11.37
N GLY A 216 3.57 -4.91 -10.59
CA GLY A 216 2.84 -6.17 -10.61
C GLY A 216 1.37 -5.98 -10.21
N LEU A 217 1.09 -5.28 -9.10
CA LEU A 217 -0.28 -4.97 -8.69
C LEU A 217 -1.02 -4.16 -9.76
N THR A 218 -0.34 -3.18 -10.37
CA THR A 218 -0.89 -2.38 -11.46
C THR A 218 -1.15 -3.20 -12.73
N LEU A 219 -0.36 -4.24 -12.99
CA LEU A 219 -0.60 -5.20 -14.07
C LEU A 219 -1.97 -5.90 -13.88
N GLY A 220 -2.39 -6.16 -12.65
CA GLY A 220 -3.74 -6.67 -12.36
C GLY A 220 -4.85 -5.70 -12.81
N ILE A 221 -4.65 -4.38 -12.60
CA ILE A 221 -5.56 -3.35 -13.09
C ILE A 221 -5.59 -3.33 -14.62
N LEU A 222 -4.41 -3.41 -15.25
CA LEU A 222 -4.30 -3.47 -16.72
C LEU A 222 -5.02 -4.69 -17.29
N LEU A 223 -4.83 -5.86 -16.70
CA LEU A 223 -5.55 -7.08 -17.10
C LEU A 223 -7.07 -6.89 -16.97
N GLY A 224 -7.54 -6.26 -15.88
CA GLY A 224 -8.95 -5.97 -15.68
C GLY A 224 -9.52 -5.04 -16.75
N SER A 225 -8.87 -3.90 -17.02
CA SER A 225 -9.31 -2.96 -18.02
C SER A 225 -9.22 -3.52 -19.44
N PHE A 226 -8.17 -4.31 -19.73
CA PHE A 226 -7.98 -4.96 -21.03
C PHE A 226 -9.06 -6.02 -21.30
N ILE A 227 -9.35 -6.90 -20.32
CA ILE A 227 -10.43 -7.89 -20.43
C ILE A 227 -11.79 -7.19 -20.57
N ALA A 228 -12.02 -6.11 -19.81
CA ALA A 228 -13.24 -5.32 -19.96
C ALA A 228 -13.35 -4.71 -21.37
N THR A 229 -12.23 -4.22 -21.93
CA THR A 229 -12.19 -3.72 -23.31
C THR A 229 -12.54 -4.82 -24.32
N ILE A 230 -11.95 -6.00 -24.19
CA ILE A 230 -12.25 -7.15 -25.07
C ILE A 230 -13.73 -7.52 -25.01
N ILE A 231 -14.30 -7.65 -23.82
CA ILE A 231 -15.72 -7.99 -23.65
C ILE A 231 -16.62 -6.94 -24.30
N ASN A 232 -16.39 -5.66 -24.07
CA ASN A 232 -17.20 -4.59 -24.68
C ASN A 232 -16.94 -4.39 -26.18
N SER A 233 -15.89 -5.00 -26.74
CA SER A 233 -15.63 -5.00 -28.19
C SER A 233 -16.18 -6.21 -28.91
N ALA A 234 -16.23 -7.37 -28.21
CA ALA A 234 -16.64 -8.65 -28.79
C ALA A 234 -18.14 -8.94 -28.66
N PHE A 235 -18.80 -8.31 -27.68
CA PHE A 235 -20.22 -8.53 -27.38
C PHE A 235 -21.01 -7.23 -27.52
N THR A 236 -22.29 -7.35 -27.92
CA THR A 236 -23.21 -6.22 -27.92
C THR A 236 -23.52 -5.76 -26.47
N PRO A 237 -23.97 -4.52 -26.24
CA PRO A 237 -24.39 -4.07 -24.91
C PRO A 237 -25.46 -4.99 -24.29
N GLU A 238 -26.37 -5.53 -25.11
CA GLU A 238 -27.43 -6.45 -24.71
C GLU A 238 -26.83 -7.80 -24.24
N ASP A 239 -25.86 -8.35 -24.98
CA ASP A 239 -25.14 -9.59 -24.60
C ASP A 239 -24.32 -9.40 -23.33
N VAL A 240 -23.66 -8.23 -23.21
CA VAL A 240 -22.90 -7.88 -22.00
C VAL A 240 -23.84 -7.87 -20.79
N ALA A 241 -25.00 -7.25 -20.88
CA ALA A 241 -26.00 -7.21 -19.81
C ALA A 241 -26.62 -8.59 -19.54
N ALA A 242 -26.84 -9.40 -20.58
CA ALA A 242 -27.49 -10.71 -20.45
C ALA A 242 -26.57 -11.75 -19.76
N TYR A 243 -25.31 -11.88 -20.21
CA TYR A 243 -24.43 -12.94 -19.70
C TYR A 243 -22.92 -12.62 -19.73
N ALA A 244 -22.43 -11.81 -20.68
CA ALA A 244 -20.98 -11.69 -20.90
C ALA A 244 -20.26 -10.97 -19.76
N TRP A 245 -20.95 -10.16 -18.93
CA TRP A 245 -20.42 -9.56 -17.71
C TRP A 245 -19.90 -10.60 -16.69
N ARG A 246 -20.38 -11.86 -16.75
CA ARG A 246 -19.97 -12.94 -15.85
C ARG A 246 -18.58 -13.48 -16.18
N ILE A 247 -18.16 -13.41 -17.45
CA ILE A 247 -16.90 -13.97 -17.96
C ILE A 247 -15.69 -13.41 -17.20
N PRO A 248 -15.55 -12.08 -17.01
CA PRO A 248 -14.43 -11.50 -16.27
C PRO A 248 -14.34 -11.97 -14.81
N PHE A 249 -15.50 -12.17 -14.14
CA PHE A 249 -15.52 -12.67 -12.77
C PHE A 249 -15.16 -14.16 -12.70
N PHE A 250 -15.59 -14.95 -13.67
CA PHE A 250 -15.19 -16.34 -13.78
C PHE A 250 -13.68 -16.48 -13.99
N LEU A 251 -13.10 -15.68 -14.88
CA LEU A 251 -11.65 -15.60 -15.09
C LEU A 251 -10.92 -15.18 -13.81
N GLY A 252 -11.46 -14.21 -13.05
CA GLY A 252 -10.93 -13.77 -11.77
C GLY A 252 -10.81 -14.92 -10.77
N GLY A 253 -11.87 -15.70 -10.63
CA GLY A 253 -11.84 -16.89 -9.77
C GLY A 253 -10.78 -17.91 -10.18
N ILE A 254 -10.59 -18.15 -11.49
CA ILE A 254 -9.49 -18.99 -12.00
C ILE A 254 -8.13 -18.39 -11.65
N PHE A 255 -7.95 -17.08 -11.85
CA PHE A 255 -6.70 -16.37 -11.51
C PHE A 255 -6.39 -16.47 -10.03
N GLY A 256 -7.39 -16.36 -9.15
CA GLY A 256 -7.23 -16.56 -7.71
C GLY A 256 -6.72 -17.98 -7.39
N LEU A 257 -7.27 -19.02 -8.03
CA LEU A 257 -6.78 -20.40 -7.86
C LEU A 257 -5.33 -20.57 -8.36
N VAL A 258 -4.98 -19.93 -9.47
CA VAL A 258 -3.59 -19.90 -9.98
C VAL A 258 -2.68 -19.16 -8.99
N ALA A 259 -3.12 -18.06 -8.38
CA ALA A 259 -2.34 -17.33 -7.36
C ALA A 259 -2.06 -18.20 -6.13
N VAL A 260 -3.03 -18.99 -5.64
CA VAL A 260 -2.81 -20.01 -4.58
C VAL A 260 -1.70 -20.99 -4.98
N TYR A 261 -1.73 -21.47 -6.22
CA TYR A 261 -0.73 -22.40 -6.72
C TYR A 261 0.67 -21.79 -6.79
N LEU A 262 0.79 -20.55 -7.28
CA LEU A 262 2.08 -19.85 -7.40
C LEU A 262 2.73 -19.57 -6.04
N ARG A 263 1.96 -19.24 -5.02
CA ARG A 263 2.49 -18.96 -3.67
C ARG A 263 3.14 -20.13 -2.99
N ARG A 264 2.85 -21.37 -3.36
CA ARG A 264 3.54 -22.53 -2.79
C ARG A 264 5.05 -22.54 -3.09
N TRP A 265 5.49 -21.82 -4.13
CA TRP A 265 6.89 -21.71 -4.55
C TRP A 265 7.65 -20.60 -3.80
N LEU A 266 6.96 -19.72 -3.06
CA LEU A 266 7.61 -18.70 -2.24
C LEU A 266 8.15 -19.34 -0.96
N GLN A 267 9.37 -18.96 -0.60
CA GLN A 267 10.03 -19.35 0.65
C GLN A 267 9.76 -18.30 1.72
N GLU A 268 9.88 -18.69 3.01
CA GLU A 268 9.78 -17.77 4.15
C GLU A 268 10.93 -16.75 4.13
N THR A 269 10.70 -15.54 4.71
CA THR A 269 11.74 -14.51 4.73
C THR A 269 12.89 -14.89 5.67
N PRO A 270 14.15 -14.61 5.31
CA PRO A 270 15.30 -14.86 6.20
C PRO A 270 15.14 -14.20 7.56
N ILE A 271 14.68 -12.95 7.58
CA ILE A 271 14.45 -12.15 8.79
C ILE A 271 13.41 -12.79 9.72
N PHE A 272 12.31 -13.30 9.15
CA PHE A 272 11.28 -13.98 9.95
C PHE A 272 11.79 -15.32 10.54
N ALA A 273 12.56 -16.07 9.75
CA ALA A 273 13.16 -17.32 10.20
C ALA A 273 14.10 -17.06 11.39
N GLU A 274 14.92 -16.01 11.33
CA GLU A 274 15.83 -15.61 12.41
C GLU A 274 15.07 -15.12 13.66
N MET A 275 14.05 -14.28 13.51
CA MET A 275 13.22 -13.85 14.65
C MET A 275 12.51 -15.01 15.33
N LYS A 276 12.11 -16.04 14.59
CA LYS A 276 11.50 -17.26 15.12
C LYS A 276 12.51 -18.09 15.90
N GLN A 277 13.74 -18.21 15.41
CA GLN A 277 14.82 -18.95 16.09
C GLN A 277 15.27 -18.25 17.37
N SER A 278 15.42 -16.92 17.34
CA SER A 278 15.88 -16.12 18.48
C SER A 278 14.81 -15.90 19.56
N ARG A 279 13.57 -16.41 19.39
CA ARG A 279 12.42 -16.16 20.27
C ARG A 279 12.17 -14.67 20.54
N SER A 280 12.60 -13.79 19.65
CA SER A 280 12.47 -12.33 19.75
C SER A 280 11.10 -11.81 19.30
N LEU A 281 10.14 -12.71 19.06
CA LEU A 281 8.74 -12.37 18.78
C LEU A 281 8.14 -11.65 19.99
N MET A 282 7.46 -10.55 19.73
CA MET A 282 6.90 -9.70 20.80
C MET A 282 5.85 -10.46 21.63
N ARG A 283 5.95 -10.32 22.96
CA ARG A 283 4.96 -10.88 23.90
C ARG A 283 3.71 -10.00 24.08
N GLU A 284 3.81 -8.70 23.76
CA GLU A 284 2.68 -7.75 23.78
C GLU A 284 1.98 -7.72 22.40
N LEU A 285 0.73 -7.24 22.40
CA LEU A 285 -0.01 -7.01 21.16
C LEU A 285 0.78 -5.99 20.30
N PRO A 286 1.32 -6.38 19.12
CA PRO A 286 2.20 -5.52 18.32
C PRO A 286 1.54 -4.20 17.93
N LEU A 287 0.20 -4.18 17.75
CA LEU A 287 -0.56 -2.99 17.41
C LEU A 287 -0.50 -1.90 18.50
N LYS A 288 -0.56 -2.31 19.79
CA LYS A 288 -0.46 -1.36 20.90
C LYS A 288 0.92 -0.69 20.93
N ALA A 289 1.97 -1.45 20.70
CA ALA A 289 3.33 -0.92 20.60
C ALA A 289 3.48 0.03 19.41
N VAL A 290 2.92 -0.32 18.23
CA VAL A 290 2.95 0.54 17.04
C VAL A 290 2.29 1.90 17.32
N LEU A 291 1.10 1.91 17.90
CA LEU A 291 0.35 3.15 18.14
C LEU A 291 0.99 4.02 19.23
N ARG A 292 1.60 3.40 20.25
CA ARG A 292 2.24 4.12 21.35
C ARG A 292 3.62 4.67 20.97
N ASP A 293 4.45 3.84 20.34
CA ASP A 293 5.88 4.11 20.19
C ASP A 293 6.24 4.67 18.81
N TYR A 294 5.38 4.42 17.77
CA TYR A 294 5.63 4.84 16.38
C TYR A 294 4.49 5.67 15.76
N PRO A 295 3.84 6.61 16.47
CA PRO A 295 2.71 7.37 15.95
C PRO A 295 3.07 8.19 14.69
N ARG A 296 4.30 8.70 14.60
CA ARG A 296 4.81 9.40 13.43
C ARG A 296 4.83 8.48 12.19
N GLY A 297 5.34 7.26 12.34
CA GLY A 297 5.35 6.26 11.26
C GLY A 297 3.94 5.92 10.79
N VAL A 298 2.99 5.78 11.71
CA VAL A 298 1.58 5.53 11.41
C VAL A 298 0.98 6.67 10.59
N ILE A 299 1.14 7.93 11.03
CA ILE A 299 0.57 9.11 10.35
C ILE A 299 1.15 9.27 8.95
N ILE A 300 2.48 9.20 8.80
CA ILE A 300 3.14 9.31 7.50
C ILE A 300 2.65 8.20 6.56
N SER A 301 2.59 6.96 7.04
CA SER A 301 2.11 5.82 6.26
C SER A 301 0.64 5.97 5.86
N MET A 302 -0.21 6.51 6.73
CA MET A 302 -1.62 6.77 6.40
C MET A 302 -1.76 7.85 5.33
N LEU A 303 -1.02 8.96 5.43
CA LEU A 303 -1.04 10.03 4.43
C LEU A 303 -0.48 9.57 3.08
N LEU A 304 0.59 8.78 3.08
CA LEU A 304 1.14 8.17 1.87
C LEU A 304 0.16 7.18 1.23
N THR A 305 -0.55 6.41 2.05
CA THR A 305 -1.62 5.51 1.56
C THR A 305 -2.79 6.29 0.99
N TRP A 306 -3.12 7.46 1.54
CA TRP A 306 -4.13 8.34 0.94
C TRP A 306 -3.72 8.79 -0.46
N ILE A 307 -2.48 9.25 -0.63
CA ILE A 307 -1.93 9.62 -1.95
C ILE A 307 -2.00 8.43 -2.92
N LEU A 308 -1.58 7.25 -2.48
CA LEU A 308 -1.62 6.03 -3.28
C LEU A 308 -3.04 5.65 -3.68
N SER A 309 -3.96 5.59 -2.70
CA SER A 309 -5.34 5.18 -2.96
C SER A 309 -6.08 6.17 -3.85
N ALA A 310 -5.97 7.47 -3.59
CA ALA A 310 -6.58 8.51 -4.40
C ALA A 310 -6.00 8.51 -5.83
N GLY A 311 -4.68 8.43 -5.97
CA GLY A 311 -4.00 8.33 -7.25
C GLY A 311 -4.54 7.17 -8.09
N ILE A 312 -4.55 5.96 -7.56
CA ILE A 312 -5.02 4.76 -8.29
C ILE A 312 -6.54 4.82 -8.53
N VAL A 313 -7.34 5.06 -7.48
CA VAL A 313 -8.80 4.95 -7.58
C VAL A 313 -9.38 5.96 -8.56
N VAL A 314 -9.00 7.23 -8.45
CA VAL A 314 -9.57 8.27 -9.31
C VAL A 314 -9.03 8.17 -10.73
N THR A 315 -7.70 8.06 -10.90
CA THR A 315 -7.09 8.16 -12.23
C THR A 315 -7.22 6.90 -13.07
N THR A 316 -7.39 5.72 -12.46
CA THR A 316 -7.52 4.46 -13.21
C THR A 316 -8.91 3.84 -13.11
N LEU A 317 -9.49 3.77 -11.91
CA LEU A 317 -10.74 3.04 -11.72
C LEU A 317 -11.96 3.90 -12.05
N MET A 318 -12.00 5.16 -11.63
CA MET A 318 -13.14 6.03 -11.88
C MET A 318 -13.09 6.72 -13.25
N THR A 319 -11.91 6.95 -13.82
CA THR A 319 -11.74 7.71 -15.06
C THR A 319 -12.47 7.06 -16.23
N ALA A 320 -12.52 5.72 -16.33
CA ALA A 320 -13.31 5.06 -17.37
C ALA A 320 -14.80 5.48 -17.31
N THR A 321 -15.38 5.55 -16.11
CA THR A 321 -16.75 6.02 -15.90
C THR A 321 -16.92 7.52 -16.20
N PHE A 322 -15.93 8.34 -15.83
CA PHE A 322 -15.97 9.77 -16.11
C PHE A 322 -15.88 10.06 -17.60
N LEU A 323 -15.02 9.36 -18.33
CA LEU A 323 -14.90 9.49 -19.78
C LEU A 323 -16.23 9.18 -20.50
N GLN A 324 -16.98 8.20 -20.00
CA GLN A 324 -18.31 7.87 -20.54
C GLN A 324 -19.35 8.93 -20.16
N LYS A 325 -19.45 9.30 -18.89
CA LYS A 325 -20.56 10.12 -18.37
C LYS A 325 -20.36 11.62 -18.58
N LEU A 326 -19.12 12.13 -18.49
CA LEU A 326 -18.81 13.56 -18.55
C LEU A 326 -18.24 14.00 -19.90
N TYR A 327 -17.51 13.11 -20.57
CA TYR A 327 -16.77 13.44 -21.80
C TYR A 327 -17.40 12.81 -23.07
N GLY A 328 -18.44 11.98 -22.92
CA GLY A 328 -19.21 11.42 -24.03
C GLY A 328 -18.51 10.32 -24.82
N TYR A 329 -17.44 9.74 -24.31
CA TYR A 329 -16.75 8.61 -24.95
C TYR A 329 -17.53 7.30 -24.79
N THR A 330 -17.41 6.41 -25.77
CA THR A 330 -17.98 5.05 -25.66
C THR A 330 -17.28 4.24 -24.58
N ALA A 331 -17.94 3.19 -24.08
CA ALA A 331 -17.34 2.26 -23.11
C ALA A 331 -16.03 1.66 -23.64
N GLN A 332 -16.01 1.25 -24.93
CA GLN A 332 -14.82 0.72 -25.59
C GLN A 332 -13.66 1.72 -25.62
N GLN A 333 -13.92 2.97 -26.03
CA GLN A 333 -12.91 4.03 -26.08
C GLN A 333 -12.36 4.35 -24.69
N SER A 334 -13.25 4.46 -23.70
CA SER A 334 -12.90 4.78 -22.32
C SER A 334 -12.05 3.69 -21.68
N LEU A 335 -12.41 2.42 -21.86
CA LEU A 335 -11.67 1.28 -21.32
C LEU A 335 -10.34 1.07 -22.03
N ALA A 336 -10.30 1.26 -23.37
CA ALA A 336 -9.05 1.21 -24.14
C ALA A 336 -8.07 2.31 -23.69
N ALA A 337 -8.56 3.55 -23.51
CA ALA A 337 -7.76 4.66 -23.01
C ALA A 337 -7.25 4.38 -21.59
N THR A 338 -8.10 3.80 -20.71
CA THR A 338 -7.72 3.40 -19.36
C THR A 338 -6.64 2.32 -19.37
N SER A 339 -6.77 1.32 -20.24
CA SER A 339 -5.76 0.27 -20.43
C SER A 339 -4.41 0.86 -20.86
N PHE A 340 -4.46 1.81 -21.81
CA PHE A 340 -3.26 2.49 -22.30
C PHE A 340 -2.59 3.34 -21.21
N GLY A 341 -3.35 4.16 -20.48
CA GLY A 341 -2.84 4.94 -19.35
C GLY A 341 -2.27 4.06 -18.23
N THR A 342 -2.93 2.92 -17.94
CA THR A 342 -2.47 1.97 -16.92
C THR A 342 -1.17 1.26 -17.34
N LEU A 343 -0.97 1.01 -18.64
CA LEU A 343 0.30 0.50 -19.16
C LEU A 343 1.46 1.45 -18.81
N PHE A 344 1.28 2.76 -19.00
CA PHE A 344 2.28 3.76 -18.64
C PHE A 344 2.45 3.91 -17.12
N LEU A 345 1.39 3.69 -16.34
CA LEU A 345 1.47 3.63 -14.89
C LEU A 345 2.38 2.47 -14.40
N ILE A 346 2.36 1.31 -15.06
CA ILE A 346 3.26 0.19 -14.76
C ILE A 346 4.72 0.63 -14.87
N PHE A 347 5.08 1.29 -15.96
CA PHE A 347 6.43 1.83 -16.14
C PHE A 347 6.74 2.94 -15.13
N GLY A 348 5.77 3.81 -14.86
CA GLY A 348 5.89 4.89 -13.88
C GLY A 348 6.19 4.37 -12.47
N THR A 349 5.49 3.34 -12.00
CA THR A 349 5.70 2.76 -10.65
C THR A 349 7.06 2.06 -10.53
N ALA A 350 7.50 1.34 -11.57
CA ALA A 350 8.83 0.73 -11.60
C ALA A 350 9.93 1.79 -11.58
N ALA A 351 9.79 2.83 -12.41
CA ALA A 351 10.73 3.94 -12.49
C ALA A 351 10.80 4.70 -11.14
N ALA A 352 9.65 4.99 -10.53
CA ALA A 352 9.58 5.69 -9.25
C ALA A 352 10.36 4.94 -8.15
N GLY A 353 10.18 3.62 -8.05
CA GLY A 353 10.93 2.79 -7.11
C GLY A 353 12.45 2.81 -7.36
N ALA A 354 12.88 2.79 -8.62
CA ALA A 354 14.31 2.87 -8.96
C ALA A 354 14.90 4.27 -8.74
N ILE A 355 14.12 5.33 -8.96
CA ILE A 355 14.55 6.72 -8.79
C ILE A 355 14.64 7.06 -7.30
N VAL A 356 13.68 6.65 -6.47
CA VAL A 356 13.67 6.96 -5.04
C VAL A 356 14.89 6.37 -4.32
N ASP A 357 15.37 5.20 -4.73
CA ASP A 357 16.61 4.60 -4.21
C ASP A 357 17.85 5.47 -4.44
N ARG A 358 17.84 6.34 -5.47
CA ARG A 358 18.98 7.18 -5.85
C ARG A 358 18.90 8.60 -5.30
N VAL A 359 17.70 9.20 -5.36
CA VAL A 359 17.54 10.64 -5.04
C VAL A 359 16.99 10.89 -3.63
N GLY A 360 16.51 9.83 -2.97
CA GLY A 360 15.83 9.92 -1.67
C GLY A 360 14.36 10.33 -1.82
N SER A 361 13.54 9.99 -0.81
CA SER A 361 12.10 10.16 -0.85
C SER A 361 11.67 11.62 -0.90
N GLY A 362 12.27 12.49 -0.08
CA GLY A 362 11.87 13.90 0.01
C GLY A 362 11.97 14.60 -1.34
N ARG A 363 13.14 14.53 -2.01
CA ARG A 363 13.35 15.13 -3.34
C ARG A 363 12.46 14.50 -4.40
N PHE A 364 12.30 13.18 -4.32
CA PHE A 364 11.45 12.44 -5.25
C PHE A 364 10.00 12.93 -5.19
N PHE A 365 9.38 12.95 -3.99
CA PHE A 365 7.98 13.34 -3.84
C PHE A 365 7.71 14.80 -4.21
N ILE A 366 8.65 15.73 -3.95
CA ILE A 366 8.53 17.13 -4.37
C ILE A 366 8.39 17.23 -5.90
N VAL A 367 9.32 16.62 -6.65
CA VAL A 367 9.32 16.72 -8.13
C VAL A 367 8.17 15.94 -8.73
N ALA A 368 7.95 14.72 -8.24
CA ALA A 368 6.90 13.84 -8.76
C ALA A 368 5.48 14.38 -8.53
N SER A 369 5.24 15.06 -7.40
CA SER A 369 3.93 15.67 -7.12
C SER A 369 3.59 16.86 -8.03
N ILE A 370 4.58 17.68 -8.39
CA ILE A 370 4.40 18.77 -9.36
C ILE A 370 4.03 18.18 -10.72
N PHE A 371 4.77 17.15 -11.16
CA PHE A 371 4.49 16.45 -12.42
C PHE A 371 3.11 15.80 -12.40
N PHE A 372 2.72 15.15 -11.30
CA PHE A 372 1.41 14.55 -11.12
C PHE A 372 0.28 15.59 -11.19
N GLY A 373 0.40 16.71 -10.48
CA GLY A 373 -0.59 17.78 -10.52
C GLY A 373 -0.78 18.38 -11.91
N ALA A 374 0.34 18.71 -12.58
CA ALA A 374 0.31 19.28 -13.93
C ALA A 374 -0.29 18.30 -14.96
N ALA A 375 0.14 17.04 -14.95
CA ALA A 375 -0.35 16.01 -15.87
C ALA A 375 -1.84 15.72 -15.68
N THR A 376 -2.29 15.62 -14.42
CA THR A 376 -3.70 15.40 -14.07
C THR A 376 -4.59 16.56 -14.50
N PHE A 377 -4.16 17.79 -14.22
CA PHE A 377 -4.91 18.99 -14.63
C PHE A 377 -5.03 19.07 -16.16
N ALA A 378 -3.91 18.86 -16.87
CA ALA A 378 -3.90 18.85 -18.33
C ALA A 378 -4.82 17.76 -18.91
N PHE A 379 -4.78 16.55 -18.33
CA PHE A 379 -5.62 15.45 -18.78
C PHE A 379 -7.10 15.81 -18.68
N TYR A 380 -7.61 16.15 -17.51
CA TYR A 380 -9.05 16.41 -17.33
C TYR A 380 -9.53 17.70 -18.02
N THR A 381 -8.63 18.66 -18.31
CA THR A 381 -8.98 19.86 -19.06
C THR A 381 -9.09 19.60 -20.55
N TYR A 382 -8.20 18.77 -21.11
CA TYR A 382 -8.09 18.61 -22.58
C TYR A 382 -8.53 17.23 -23.10
N ALA A 383 -8.94 16.31 -22.23
CA ALA A 383 -9.33 14.94 -22.61
C ALA A 383 -10.47 14.92 -23.65
N ALA A 384 -11.37 15.92 -23.67
CA ALA A 384 -12.48 16.02 -24.61
C ALA A 384 -12.08 16.51 -26.02
N THR A 385 -10.84 17.00 -26.22
CA THR A 385 -10.44 17.66 -27.48
C THR A 385 -10.40 16.70 -28.67
N SER A 386 -9.79 15.53 -28.49
CA SER A 386 -9.76 14.46 -29.50
C SER A 386 -9.33 13.13 -28.88
N LEU A 387 -9.61 12.03 -29.57
CA LEU A 387 -9.21 10.70 -29.14
C LEU A 387 -7.67 10.57 -29.02
N THR A 388 -6.90 11.16 -29.93
CA THR A 388 -5.44 11.16 -29.87
C THR A 388 -4.93 11.91 -28.65
N VAL A 389 -5.47 13.09 -28.35
CA VAL A 389 -5.12 13.89 -27.17
C VAL A 389 -5.47 13.14 -25.90
N LEU A 390 -6.61 12.47 -25.83
CA LEU A 390 -6.99 11.60 -24.72
C LEU A 390 -5.91 10.54 -24.44
N PHE A 391 -5.48 9.77 -25.42
CA PHE A 391 -4.49 8.71 -25.24
C PHE A 391 -3.13 9.27 -24.82
N VAL A 392 -2.64 10.34 -25.47
CA VAL A 392 -1.36 10.96 -25.15
C VAL A 392 -1.36 11.52 -23.71
N LEU A 393 -2.38 12.27 -23.35
CA LEU A 393 -2.46 12.84 -22.01
C LEU A 393 -2.67 11.77 -20.94
N TYR A 394 -3.40 10.68 -21.26
CA TYR A 394 -3.57 9.58 -20.33
C TYR A 394 -2.26 8.80 -20.12
N ALA A 395 -1.43 8.64 -21.13
CA ALA A 395 -0.08 8.08 -21.00
C ALA A 395 0.80 8.94 -20.06
N ILE A 396 0.79 10.27 -20.25
CA ILE A 396 1.53 11.21 -19.40
C ILE A 396 1.02 11.18 -17.97
N MET A 397 -0.31 11.19 -17.77
CA MET A 397 -0.94 11.07 -16.47
C MET A 397 -0.57 9.73 -15.82
N GLY A 398 -0.66 8.61 -16.54
CA GLY A 398 -0.27 7.28 -16.06
C GLY A 398 1.16 7.24 -15.55
N LEU A 399 2.12 7.78 -16.32
CA LEU A 399 3.52 7.92 -15.86
C LEU A 399 3.62 8.74 -14.57
N SER A 400 2.88 9.85 -14.47
CA SER A 400 2.95 10.75 -13.33
C SER A 400 2.36 10.15 -12.06
N VAL A 401 1.24 9.40 -12.18
CA VAL A 401 0.65 8.62 -11.07
C VAL A 401 1.62 7.55 -10.56
N GLY A 402 2.60 7.17 -11.37
CA GLY A 402 3.68 6.26 -11.00
C GLY A 402 4.42 6.64 -9.71
N LEU A 403 4.29 7.89 -9.23
CA LEU A 403 4.82 8.31 -7.92
C LEU A 403 4.40 7.37 -6.78
N VAL A 404 3.25 6.69 -6.91
CA VAL A 404 2.73 5.74 -5.91
C VAL A 404 3.65 4.53 -5.73
N GLY A 405 4.49 4.20 -6.71
CA GLY A 405 5.50 3.14 -6.59
C GLY A 405 6.59 3.39 -5.56
N ALA A 406 6.80 4.67 -5.17
CA ALA A 406 7.73 5.04 -4.11
C ALA A 406 7.08 5.09 -2.71
N VAL A 407 5.76 4.99 -2.60
CA VAL A 407 5.04 5.02 -1.32
C VAL A 407 5.48 3.91 -0.38
N PRO A 408 5.52 2.62 -0.80
CA PRO A 408 5.92 1.54 0.09
C PRO A 408 7.37 1.64 0.56
N TYR A 409 8.25 2.25 -0.22
CA TYR A 409 9.64 2.50 0.19
C TYR A 409 9.72 3.28 1.51
N VAL A 410 8.95 4.36 1.64
CA VAL A 410 8.89 5.14 2.88
C VAL A 410 8.18 4.37 3.98
N MET A 411 7.09 3.68 3.65
CA MET A 411 6.29 2.95 4.63
C MET A 411 7.06 1.80 5.29
N VAL A 412 7.82 1.00 4.53
CA VAL A 412 8.59 -0.12 5.09
C VAL A 412 9.75 0.36 5.98
N ARG A 413 10.23 1.58 5.74
CA ARG A 413 11.29 2.24 6.51
C ARG A 413 10.76 2.99 7.75
N ALA A 414 9.46 3.26 7.80
CA ALA A 414 8.83 3.95 8.93
C ALA A 414 8.70 3.10 10.20
N PHE A 415 8.97 1.78 10.10
CA PHE A 415 8.82 0.85 11.22
C PHE A 415 10.01 -0.11 11.31
N PRO A 416 10.53 -0.38 12.53
CA PRO A 416 11.54 -1.42 12.74
C PRO A 416 10.99 -2.81 12.44
N ALA A 417 11.86 -3.77 12.07
CA ALA A 417 11.49 -5.10 11.59
C ALA A 417 10.48 -5.83 12.49
N ARG A 418 10.60 -5.68 13.82
CA ARG A 418 9.75 -6.35 14.82
C ARG A 418 8.27 -5.98 14.74
N VAL A 419 7.95 -4.76 14.31
CA VAL A 419 6.58 -4.23 14.24
C VAL A 419 6.20 -3.74 12.84
N ARG A 420 7.09 -3.90 11.86
CA ARG A 420 6.93 -3.40 10.49
C ARG A 420 5.65 -3.92 9.84
N PHE A 421 5.43 -5.22 9.86
CA PHE A 421 4.24 -5.82 9.25
C PHE A 421 2.96 -5.28 9.87
N THR A 422 2.88 -5.24 11.21
CA THR A 422 1.71 -4.72 11.92
C THR A 422 1.50 -3.22 11.66
N GLY A 423 2.57 -2.42 11.70
CA GLY A 423 2.52 -0.98 11.45
C GLY A 423 2.07 -0.66 10.02
N LEU A 424 2.64 -1.35 9.02
CA LEU A 424 2.21 -1.22 7.63
C LEU A 424 0.76 -1.65 7.45
N SER A 425 0.41 -2.85 7.92
CA SER A 425 -0.92 -3.42 7.72
C SER A 425 -2.00 -2.54 8.34
N PHE A 426 -1.79 -2.07 9.57
CA PHE A 426 -2.72 -1.14 10.22
C PHE A 426 -2.86 0.16 9.44
N SER A 427 -1.74 0.86 9.20
CA SER A 427 -1.74 2.17 8.52
C SER A 427 -2.34 2.10 7.13
N TYR A 428 -1.95 1.09 6.34
CA TYR A 428 -2.43 0.87 4.99
C TYR A 428 -3.93 0.57 4.95
N ASN A 429 -4.39 -0.43 5.71
CA ASN A 429 -5.78 -0.87 5.62
C ASN A 429 -6.76 0.16 6.17
N VAL A 430 -6.43 0.82 7.30
CA VAL A 430 -7.28 1.88 7.86
C VAL A 430 -7.35 3.07 6.92
N SER A 431 -6.21 3.54 6.39
CA SER A 431 -6.18 4.64 5.45
C SER A 431 -6.87 4.29 4.13
N TYR A 432 -6.64 3.08 3.61
CA TYR A 432 -7.27 2.63 2.37
C TYR A 432 -8.78 2.43 2.52
N ALA A 433 -9.25 1.96 3.67
CA ALA A 433 -10.68 1.85 3.97
C ALA A 433 -11.35 3.24 3.93
N ILE A 434 -10.75 4.23 4.59
CA ILE A 434 -11.28 5.59 4.65
C ILE A 434 -11.14 6.27 3.28
N PHE A 435 -9.92 6.41 2.78
CA PHE A 435 -9.64 7.24 1.61
C PHE A 435 -9.80 6.49 0.27
N GLY A 436 -9.48 5.19 0.22
CA GLY A 436 -9.71 4.37 -0.97
C GLY A 436 -11.17 3.99 -1.16
N GLY A 437 -11.85 3.62 -0.06
CA GLY A 437 -13.26 3.21 -0.08
C GLY A 437 -14.23 4.38 -0.26
N LEU A 438 -14.03 5.49 0.46
CA LEU A 438 -14.96 6.60 0.45
C LEU A 438 -14.70 7.62 -0.67
N THR A 439 -13.51 7.66 -1.26
CA THR A 439 -13.18 8.59 -2.36
C THR A 439 -14.15 8.47 -3.55
N PRO A 440 -14.47 7.27 -4.08
CA PRO A 440 -15.41 7.16 -5.20
C PRO A 440 -16.78 7.73 -4.86
N LEU A 441 -17.27 7.45 -3.65
CA LEU A 441 -18.55 7.95 -3.18
C LEU A 441 -18.54 9.48 -3.04
N ALA A 442 -17.52 10.04 -2.39
CA ALA A 442 -17.37 11.48 -2.20
C ALA A 442 -17.25 12.22 -3.53
N VAL A 443 -16.39 11.75 -4.44
CA VAL A 443 -16.20 12.36 -5.76
C VAL A 443 -17.49 12.28 -6.58
N ALA A 444 -18.17 11.12 -6.62
CA ALA A 444 -19.43 10.96 -7.33
C ALA A 444 -20.52 11.88 -6.80
N SER A 445 -20.58 12.13 -5.49
CA SER A 445 -21.54 13.05 -4.87
C SER A 445 -21.24 14.53 -5.16
N LEU A 446 -19.99 14.88 -5.46
CA LEU A 446 -19.59 16.25 -5.78
C LEU A 446 -19.70 16.59 -7.27
N LEU A 447 -19.72 15.59 -8.17
CA LEU A 447 -19.81 15.81 -9.61
C LEU A 447 -21.02 16.64 -10.06
N PRO A 448 -22.24 16.45 -9.49
CA PRO A 448 -23.39 17.27 -9.85
C PRO A 448 -23.22 18.77 -9.51
N LEU A 449 -22.40 19.06 -8.48
CA LEU A 449 -22.09 20.44 -8.04
C LEU A 449 -20.96 21.05 -8.85
N ASN A 450 -19.96 20.26 -9.21
CA ASN A 450 -18.80 20.70 -9.98
C ASN A 450 -18.27 19.57 -10.87
N PRO A 451 -18.38 19.65 -12.20
CA PRO A 451 -17.89 18.64 -13.12
C PRO A 451 -16.38 18.36 -13.02
N MET A 452 -15.59 19.30 -12.49
CA MET A 452 -14.13 19.16 -12.29
C MET A 452 -13.76 18.72 -10.88
N ALA A 453 -14.71 18.32 -10.03
CA ALA A 453 -14.45 17.94 -8.63
C ALA A 453 -13.37 16.85 -8.50
N HIS A 454 -13.35 15.87 -9.41
CA HIS A 454 -12.35 14.82 -9.46
C HIS A 454 -10.92 15.36 -9.74
N ALA A 455 -10.78 16.34 -10.63
CA ALA A 455 -9.51 16.97 -10.93
C ALA A 455 -9.00 17.81 -9.74
N TYR A 456 -9.86 18.61 -9.12
CA TYR A 456 -9.51 19.40 -7.94
C TYR A 456 -9.12 18.53 -6.74
N TYR A 457 -9.80 17.39 -6.56
CA TYR A 457 -9.42 16.42 -5.53
C TYR A 457 -8.00 15.88 -5.77
N LEU A 458 -7.64 15.53 -7.02
CA LEU A 458 -6.29 15.06 -7.33
C LEU A 458 -5.23 16.16 -7.23
N LEU A 459 -5.57 17.41 -7.52
CA LEU A 459 -4.67 18.55 -7.26
C LEU A 459 -4.40 18.75 -5.75
N PHE A 460 -5.42 18.57 -4.92
CA PHE A 460 -5.24 18.52 -3.46
C PHE A 460 -4.31 17.38 -3.05
N ILE A 461 -4.46 16.19 -3.63
CA ILE A 461 -3.57 15.04 -3.38
C ILE A 461 -2.13 15.33 -3.83
N ALA A 462 -1.95 16.02 -4.96
CA ALA A 462 -0.63 16.46 -5.42
C ALA A 462 0.01 17.47 -4.42
N ALA A 463 -0.77 18.41 -3.91
CA ALA A 463 -0.31 19.35 -2.88
C ALA A 463 0.06 18.64 -1.57
N LEU A 464 -0.72 17.62 -1.16
CA LEU A 464 -0.42 16.78 -0.01
C LEU A 464 0.89 15.99 -0.21
N ALA A 465 1.10 15.42 -1.41
CA ALA A 465 2.33 14.72 -1.76
C ALA A 465 3.54 15.64 -1.76
N PHE A 466 3.37 16.88 -2.24
CA PHE A 466 4.40 17.93 -2.19
C PHE A 466 4.77 18.26 -0.74
N ALA A 467 3.78 18.55 0.10
CA ALA A 467 3.99 18.89 1.51
C ALA A 467 4.69 17.74 2.27
N LEU A 468 4.28 16.49 2.03
CA LEU A 468 4.97 15.32 2.56
C LEU A 468 6.40 15.20 2.04
N GLY A 469 6.64 15.47 0.76
CA GLY A 469 7.98 15.51 0.19
C GLY A 469 8.89 16.50 0.89
N VAL A 470 8.41 17.73 1.14
CA VAL A 470 9.14 18.75 1.92
C VAL A 470 9.40 18.27 3.36
N TYR A 471 8.38 17.68 4.00
CA TYR A 471 8.53 17.14 5.35
C TYR A 471 9.61 16.04 5.42
N LEU A 472 9.58 15.08 4.48
CA LEU A 472 10.56 14.00 4.39
C LEU A 472 11.97 14.52 4.05
N LEU A 473 12.08 15.59 3.27
CA LEU A 473 13.37 16.22 2.96
C LEU A 473 14.01 16.85 4.21
N VAL A 474 13.18 17.49 5.07
CA VAL A 474 13.67 18.19 6.27
C VAL A 474 13.90 17.26 7.46
N LYS A 475 13.01 16.27 7.64
CA LYS A 475 13.01 15.40 8.83
C LYS A 475 13.60 13.99 8.58
N GLY A 476 13.92 13.65 7.33
CA GLY A 476 14.35 12.33 6.92
C GLY A 476 13.20 11.31 6.80
N ASP A 477 13.46 10.21 6.10
CA ASP A 477 12.50 9.15 5.83
C ASP A 477 12.13 8.36 7.08
N THR A 478 13.09 8.25 8.02
CA THR A 478 12.94 7.42 9.20
C THR A 478 13.84 7.92 10.31
N VAL A 479 13.45 7.65 11.51
CA VAL A 479 14.16 8.14 12.70
C VAL A 479 14.94 7.02 13.38
N GLU A 480 14.57 5.76 13.23
CA GLU A 480 15.17 4.66 14.00
C GLU A 480 15.21 3.31 13.27
N ALA A 481 14.46 3.15 12.18
CA ALA A 481 14.39 1.88 11.46
C ALA A 481 15.62 1.61 10.58
N GLU A 482 16.35 2.64 10.16
CA GLU A 482 17.57 2.49 9.34
C GLU A 482 18.68 1.77 10.11
N VAL A 483 18.86 2.12 11.36
CA VAL A 483 19.91 1.52 12.23
C VAL A 483 19.63 0.02 12.40
N GLY A 484 18.37 -0.37 12.64
CA GLY A 484 18.02 -1.78 12.83
C GLY A 484 18.17 -2.65 11.56
N ILE A 485 17.82 -2.11 10.38
CA ILE A 485 18.00 -2.84 9.10
C ILE A 485 19.48 -2.89 8.72
N GLU A 486 20.20 -1.80 8.92
CA GLU A 486 21.63 -1.72 8.59
C GLU A 486 22.46 -2.61 9.50
N GLU A 487 22.18 -2.65 10.82
CA GLU A 487 22.76 -3.60 11.76
C GLU A 487 22.44 -5.06 11.42
N LEU A 488 21.18 -5.35 11.03
CA LEU A 488 20.79 -6.70 10.66
C LEU A 488 21.46 -7.12 9.35
N ASN A 489 21.51 -6.24 8.35
CA ASN A 489 22.21 -6.51 7.09
C ASN A 489 23.74 -6.64 7.30
N GLN A 490 24.32 -5.89 8.22
CA GLN A 490 25.73 -6.02 8.59
C GLN A 490 26.01 -7.36 9.30
N ARG A 491 25.13 -7.81 10.19
CA ARG A 491 25.21 -9.13 10.84
C ARG A 491 25.04 -10.28 9.82
N LEU A 492 24.07 -10.18 8.92
CA LEU A 492 23.87 -11.17 7.84
C LEU A 492 25.06 -11.19 6.86
N ALA A 493 25.70 -10.05 6.60
CA ALA A 493 26.90 -9.97 5.77
C ALA A 493 28.16 -10.49 6.48
N ALA A 494 28.19 -10.45 7.81
CA ALA A 494 29.30 -10.93 8.63
C ALA A 494 29.29 -12.46 8.83
N GLY A 495 28.30 -13.18 8.30
CA GLY A 495 28.26 -14.65 8.36
C GLY A 495 27.92 -15.20 9.75
N ALA A 496 27.23 -14.43 10.59
CA ALA A 496 26.77 -14.89 11.89
C ALA A 496 25.55 -15.80 11.77
#